data_683247e16f4539ba4ba8a31ab2b6f73c
#
_entry.id   683247e16f4539ba4ba8a31ab2b6f73c
#
_cell.length_a   1.000
_cell.length_b   1.000
_cell.length_c   1.000
_cell.angle_alpha   90.00
_cell.angle_beta   90.00
_cell.angle_gamma   90.00
#
_symmetry.space_group_name_H-M   'P 1'
#
loop_
_entity.id
_entity.type
_entity.pdbx_description
1 polymer ?
#
loop_
_entity_poly.entity_id
_entity_poly.type
_entity_poly.pdbx_seq_one_letter_code
_entity_poly.pdbx_strand_id
1 'polypeptide(L)'
;MKKSYTILAIIAVIVIAVYVMLPQERFAENVFPLANDAKVSAYDDNAEGGFSVVQFKALDSLVSFQCALGEDEKKSAWCGLVFDFDPNGEKKFHNWKNVDTLYLDIDVAGTDEINVKTWTYDPDVTELNRPETFRLLLKEVPVKTGRNKIAIPFEQLYIPDFWYDNLGVKRSRNRPHHESVARVEISAGWKQPRGKNFVVNVREISVSGVSNRNYGIFLFMILGLMIVAIGRRHPVKEHNEKE
;
A
#
# COMPACT_ATOMS: atom_id res chain seq x y z
N MET A 1 -29.46 22.69 37.02
CA MET A 1 -29.16 21.39 36.33
C MET A 1 -29.66 21.35 34.88
N LYS A 2 -30.93 21.53 34.57
CA LYS A 2 -31.48 21.42 33.20
C LYS A 2 -30.74 22.30 32.16
N LYS A 3 -30.49 23.61 32.44
CA LYS A 3 -29.77 24.51 31.51
C LYS A 3 -28.35 24.02 31.09
N SER A 4 -27.63 23.37 32.01
CA SER A 4 -26.27 22.87 31.75
C SER A 4 -26.27 21.68 30.81
N TYR A 5 -27.21 20.76 30.88
CA TYR A 5 -27.34 19.65 29.93
C TYR A 5 -27.80 20.12 28.54
N THR A 6 -28.69 21.15 28.52
CA THR A 6 -29.10 21.78 27.25
C THR A 6 -27.86 22.34 26.50
N ILE A 7 -26.95 23.04 27.20
CA ILE A 7 -25.73 23.58 26.61
C ILE A 7 -24.84 22.45 26.07
N LEU A 8 -24.63 21.38 26.86
CA LEU A 8 -23.84 20.23 26.39
C LEU A 8 -24.47 19.57 25.16
N ALA A 9 -25.78 19.44 25.11
CA ALA A 9 -26.49 18.91 23.95
C ALA A 9 -26.30 19.80 22.71
N ILE A 10 -26.38 21.11 22.85
CA ILE A 10 -26.13 22.06 21.76
C ILE A 10 -24.69 21.92 21.26
N ILE A 11 -23.72 21.87 22.17
CA ILE A 11 -22.30 21.69 21.78
C ILE A 11 -22.12 20.36 21.03
N ALA A 12 -22.72 19.27 21.50
CA ALA A 12 -22.63 17.98 20.81
C ALA A 12 -23.21 18.04 19.39
N VAL A 13 -24.36 18.70 19.22
CA VAL A 13 -24.96 18.89 17.88
C VAL A 13 -24.07 19.72 16.99
N ILE A 14 -23.44 20.79 17.50
CA ILE A 14 -22.48 21.60 16.74
C ILE A 14 -21.27 20.75 16.33
N VAL A 15 -20.70 19.96 17.24
CA VAL A 15 -19.55 19.08 16.95
C VAL A 15 -19.90 18.07 15.85
N ILE A 16 -21.07 17.46 15.92
CA ILE A 16 -21.55 16.53 14.89
C ILE A 16 -21.75 17.26 13.55
N ALA A 17 -22.40 18.42 13.56
CA ALA A 17 -22.62 19.20 12.34
C ALA A 17 -21.30 19.61 11.67
N VAL A 18 -20.34 20.11 12.46
CA VAL A 18 -18.99 20.46 11.94
C VAL A 18 -18.32 19.24 11.36
N TYR A 19 -18.34 18.10 12.05
CA TYR A 19 -17.71 16.86 11.56
C TYR A 19 -18.30 16.40 10.22
N VAL A 20 -19.62 16.42 10.08
CA VAL A 20 -20.31 16.03 8.85
C VAL A 20 -20.02 16.99 7.69
N MET A 21 -19.76 18.26 7.98
CA MET A 21 -19.44 19.28 6.96
C MET A 21 -17.95 19.32 6.60
N LEU A 22 -17.06 18.72 7.39
CA LEU A 22 -15.64 18.67 7.06
C LEU A 22 -15.40 17.78 5.84
N PRO A 23 -14.57 18.24 4.89
CA PRO A 23 -14.15 17.39 3.79
C PRO A 23 -13.36 16.20 4.33
N GLN A 24 -13.50 15.06 3.65
CA GLN A 24 -12.72 13.88 3.97
C GLN A 24 -11.24 14.18 3.76
N GLU A 25 -10.46 14.12 4.84
CA GLU A 25 -9.02 14.34 4.75
C GLU A 25 -8.35 13.15 4.06
N ARG A 26 -7.44 13.46 3.14
CA ARG A 26 -6.63 12.46 2.44
C ARG A 26 -5.17 12.60 2.87
N PHE A 27 -4.47 11.48 2.90
CA PHE A 27 -3.01 11.46 3.03
C PHE A 27 -2.37 10.99 1.73
N ALA A 28 -1.10 11.33 1.55
CA ALA A 28 -0.24 10.78 0.52
C ALA A 28 1.06 10.34 1.17
N GLU A 29 1.61 9.20 0.70
CA GLU A 29 2.86 8.63 1.15
C GLU A 29 3.70 8.26 -0.08
N ASN A 30 4.97 8.66 -0.09
CA ASN A 30 5.88 8.32 -1.18
C ASN A 30 6.49 6.94 -0.94
N VAL A 31 6.43 6.11 -1.99
CA VAL A 31 7.13 4.83 -2.10
C VAL A 31 8.49 5.06 -2.76
N PHE A 32 8.52 5.89 -3.80
CA PHE A 32 9.73 6.36 -4.45
C PHE A 32 9.55 7.85 -4.82
N PRO A 33 10.53 8.73 -4.53
CA PRO A 33 11.84 8.47 -3.89
C PRO A 33 11.73 7.77 -2.54
N LEU A 34 12.71 6.89 -2.23
CA LEU A 34 12.65 5.99 -1.08
C LEU A 34 12.67 6.74 0.26
N ALA A 35 11.89 6.25 1.21
CA ALA A 35 12.11 6.53 2.63
C ALA A 35 13.34 5.74 3.15
N ASN A 36 13.93 6.19 4.26
CA ASN A 36 15.27 5.85 4.74
C ASN A 36 15.63 4.36 4.88
N ASP A 37 14.67 3.45 5.00
CA ASP A 37 14.92 2.02 5.26
C ASP A 37 14.54 1.11 4.08
N ALA A 38 13.96 1.65 3.00
CA ALA A 38 13.57 0.87 1.84
C ALA A 38 14.73 0.68 0.86
N LYS A 39 14.69 -0.40 0.07
CA LYS A 39 15.69 -0.72 -0.93
C LYS A 39 15.06 -0.92 -2.30
N VAL A 40 15.71 -0.36 -3.34
CA VAL A 40 15.36 -0.68 -4.73
C VAL A 40 16.35 -1.71 -5.25
N SER A 41 15.83 -2.72 -5.94
CA SER A 41 16.61 -3.74 -6.63
C SER A 41 15.89 -4.23 -7.88
N ALA A 42 16.59 -4.94 -8.73
CA ALA A 42 16.00 -5.63 -9.86
C ALA A 42 16.27 -7.13 -9.74
N TYR A 43 15.40 -7.93 -10.33
CA TYR A 43 15.53 -9.38 -10.37
C TYR A 43 15.25 -9.91 -11.78
N ASP A 44 15.77 -11.10 -12.05
CA ASP A 44 15.52 -11.89 -13.25
C ASP A 44 15.41 -13.38 -12.91
N ASP A 45 15.21 -14.19 -13.94
CA ASP A 45 15.02 -15.64 -13.85
C ASP A 45 16.33 -16.46 -13.89
N ASN A 46 17.51 -15.80 -13.91
CA ASN A 46 18.80 -16.49 -14.08
C ASN A 46 19.07 -17.49 -12.94
N ALA A 47 18.66 -17.19 -11.71
CA ALA A 47 18.83 -18.08 -10.56
C ALA A 47 18.05 -19.40 -10.72
N GLU A 48 16.97 -19.39 -11.52
CA GLU A 48 16.13 -20.56 -11.82
C GLU A 48 16.47 -21.18 -13.19
N GLY A 49 17.62 -20.77 -13.78
CA GLY A 49 18.10 -21.26 -15.06
C GLY A 49 17.41 -20.64 -16.28
N GLY A 50 16.78 -19.48 -16.11
CA GLY A 50 16.30 -18.63 -17.19
C GLY A 50 17.44 -17.87 -17.88
N PHE A 51 17.10 -17.05 -18.88
CA PHE A 51 18.04 -16.30 -19.71
C PHE A 51 17.60 -14.84 -19.91
N SER A 52 16.76 -14.31 -19.03
CA SER A 52 16.39 -12.91 -19.08
C SER A 52 17.58 -12.04 -18.71
N VAL A 53 17.71 -10.87 -19.36
CA VAL A 53 18.81 -9.94 -19.13
C VAL A 53 18.27 -8.65 -18.56
N VAL A 54 18.81 -8.26 -17.41
CA VAL A 54 18.41 -7.05 -16.71
C VAL A 54 19.57 -6.06 -16.63
N GLN A 55 19.29 -4.78 -16.91
CA GLN A 55 20.14 -3.65 -16.58
C GLN A 55 19.40 -2.73 -15.64
N PHE A 56 20.05 -2.37 -14.54
CA PHE A 56 19.44 -1.61 -13.46
C PHE A 56 20.36 -0.48 -13.00
N LYS A 57 19.79 0.72 -12.81
CA LYS A 57 20.49 1.88 -12.25
C LYS A 57 19.53 2.65 -11.36
N ALA A 58 19.88 2.80 -10.11
CA ALA A 58 19.16 3.62 -9.15
C ALA A 58 19.93 4.91 -8.87
N LEU A 59 19.22 6.05 -8.92
CA LEU A 59 19.61 7.36 -8.47
C LEU A 59 18.56 7.83 -7.45
N ASP A 60 18.87 8.84 -6.66
CA ASP A 60 17.96 9.33 -5.60
C ASP A 60 16.57 9.71 -6.11
N SER A 61 16.45 10.20 -7.34
CA SER A 61 15.19 10.70 -7.93
C SER A 61 14.77 9.99 -9.20
N LEU A 62 15.48 8.95 -9.64
CA LEU A 62 15.19 8.22 -10.85
C LEU A 62 15.72 6.79 -10.77
N VAL A 63 14.86 5.83 -11.02
CA VAL A 63 15.28 4.43 -11.23
C VAL A 63 15.09 4.07 -12.70
N SER A 64 16.15 3.58 -13.33
CA SER A 64 16.11 3.05 -14.70
C SER A 64 16.25 1.53 -14.65
N PHE A 65 15.30 0.86 -15.24
CA PHE A 65 15.23 -0.60 -15.36
C PHE A 65 15.00 -0.97 -16.81
N GLN A 66 15.90 -1.79 -17.36
CA GLN A 66 15.76 -2.35 -18.70
C GLN A 66 15.78 -3.87 -18.59
N CYS A 67 14.90 -4.53 -19.30
CA CYS A 67 14.87 -5.99 -19.38
C CYS A 67 14.61 -6.48 -20.78
N ALA A 68 15.25 -7.62 -21.12
CA ALA A 68 14.89 -8.50 -22.23
C ALA A 68 14.55 -9.87 -21.67
N LEU A 69 13.33 -10.35 -21.89
CA LEU A 69 12.94 -11.71 -21.51
C LEU A 69 13.71 -12.75 -22.32
N GLY A 70 14.14 -13.82 -21.67
CA GLY A 70 14.84 -14.93 -22.34
C GLY A 70 14.05 -15.51 -23.52
N GLU A 71 14.73 -15.85 -24.61
CA GLU A 71 14.13 -16.31 -25.87
C GLU A 71 13.64 -17.77 -25.83
N ASP A 72 14.19 -18.61 -24.95
CA ASP A 72 13.82 -20.02 -24.84
C ASP A 72 12.39 -20.19 -24.34
N GLU A 73 11.48 -20.55 -25.25
CA GLU A 73 10.06 -20.77 -24.95
C GLU A 73 9.78 -21.95 -24.00
N LYS A 74 10.74 -22.87 -23.85
CA LYS A 74 10.60 -24.00 -22.92
C LYS A 74 10.84 -23.63 -21.47
N LYS A 75 11.38 -22.44 -21.21
CA LYS A 75 11.65 -21.92 -19.88
C LYS A 75 10.73 -20.76 -19.54
N SER A 76 10.41 -20.63 -18.28
CA SER A 76 9.79 -19.42 -17.78
C SER A 76 10.72 -18.23 -18.00
N ALA A 77 10.18 -17.07 -18.34
CA ALA A 77 10.96 -15.86 -18.50
C ALA A 77 10.26 -14.72 -17.73
N TRP A 78 11.00 -14.11 -16.81
CA TRP A 78 10.51 -13.03 -15.99
C TRP A 78 11.64 -12.11 -15.51
N CYS A 79 11.29 -10.87 -15.27
CA CYS A 79 12.15 -9.86 -14.70
C CYS A 79 11.33 -8.76 -14.06
N GLY A 80 11.88 -8.05 -13.10
CA GLY A 80 11.16 -6.98 -12.45
C GLY A 80 12.04 -6.06 -11.62
N LEU A 81 11.43 -4.95 -11.24
CA LEU A 81 11.95 -3.93 -10.36
C LEU A 81 11.20 -4.02 -9.03
N VAL A 82 11.93 -4.03 -7.92
CA VAL A 82 11.39 -4.17 -6.55
C VAL A 82 11.70 -2.94 -5.73
N PHE A 83 10.69 -2.43 -5.05
CA PHE A 83 10.78 -1.44 -3.97
C PHE A 83 10.44 -2.18 -2.68
N ASP A 84 11.46 -2.60 -1.95
CA ASP A 84 11.36 -3.44 -0.75
C ASP A 84 11.37 -2.57 0.50
N PHE A 85 10.35 -2.71 1.34
CA PHE A 85 10.19 -1.96 2.58
C PHE A 85 10.81 -2.67 3.78
N ASP A 86 11.16 -3.94 3.64
CA ASP A 86 11.72 -4.77 4.72
C ASP A 86 12.96 -5.56 4.25
N PRO A 87 13.97 -4.88 3.69
CA PRO A 87 15.13 -5.55 3.07
C PRO A 87 15.97 -6.37 4.07
N ASN A 88 15.79 -6.14 5.35
CA ASN A 88 16.50 -6.84 6.42
C ASN A 88 15.66 -7.96 7.08
N GLY A 89 14.40 -8.15 6.70
CA GLY A 89 13.50 -9.15 7.28
C GLY A 89 13.08 -8.87 8.72
N GLU A 90 13.01 -7.59 9.10
CA GLU A 90 12.66 -7.13 10.46
C GLU A 90 11.16 -7.03 10.70
N LYS A 91 10.33 -7.40 9.71
CA LYS A 91 8.87 -7.27 9.68
C LYS A 91 8.40 -5.80 9.76
N LYS A 92 9.14 -4.89 9.18
CA LYS A 92 8.81 -3.47 9.07
C LYS A 92 7.92 -3.21 7.85
N PHE A 93 6.70 -3.73 7.90
CA PHE A 93 5.73 -3.60 6.80
C PHE A 93 4.98 -2.27 6.85
N HIS A 94 4.60 -1.76 5.68
CA HIS A 94 3.75 -0.59 5.58
C HIS A 94 2.28 -0.94 5.82
N ASN A 95 1.59 -0.11 6.60
CA ASN A 95 0.15 -0.28 6.84
C ASN A 95 -0.66 0.58 5.87
N TRP A 96 -1.11 -0.05 4.78
CA TRP A 96 -1.91 0.58 3.74
C TRP A 96 -3.40 0.24 3.83
N LYS A 97 -3.90 -0.10 5.00
CA LYS A 97 -5.32 -0.42 5.21
C LYS A 97 -6.27 0.68 4.75
N ASN A 98 -5.83 1.93 4.84
CA ASN A 98 -6.61 3.11 4.45
C ASN A 98 -6.16 3.70 3.09
N VAL A 99 -5.24 3.04 2.39
CA VAL A 99 -4.85 3.38 1.01
C VAL A 99 -5.95 2.93 0.07
N ASP A 100 -6.32 3.79 -0.85
CA ASP A 100 -7.29 3.50 -1.91
C ASP A 100 -6.70 3.60 -3.32
N THR A 101 -5.54 4.26 -3.49
CA THR A 101 -4.96 4.48 -4.82
C THR A 101 -3.44 4.43 -4.77
N LEU A 102 -2.84 3.69 -5.69
CA LEU A 102 -1.41 3.69 -6.01
C LEU A 102 -1.16 4.54 -7.27
N TYR A 103 -0.22 5.47 -7.21
CA TYR A 103 0.15 6.35 -8.32
C TYR A 103 1.54 6.00 -8.82
N LEU A 104 1.71 6.03 -10.15
CA LEU A 104 2.98 5.85 -10.83
C LEU A 104 3.21 7.02 -11.79
N ASP A 105 4.39 7.63 -11.74
CA ASP A 105 4.92 8.53 -12.78
C ASP A 105 6.17 7.89 -13.39
N ILE A 106 6.00 7.31 -14.58
CA ILE A 106 7.00 6.47 -15.24
C ILE A 106 7.17 6.84 -16.71
N ASP A 107 8.38 6.71 -17.24
CA ASP A 107 8.63 6.70 -18.68
C ASP A 107 8.83 5.25 -19.16
N VAL A 108 8.13 4.86 -20.21
CA VAL A 108 8.13 3.48 -20.73
C VAL A 108 8.52 3.46 -22.20
N ALA A 109 9.29 2.44 -22.61
CA ALA A 109 9.59 2.15 -24.00
C ALA A 109 9.67 0.63 -24.23
N GLY A 110 9.25 0.16 -25.41
CA GLY A 110 9.38 -1.23 -25.83
C GLY A 110 8.35 -2.19 -25.27
N THR A 111 7.32 -1.69 -24.58
CA THR A 111 6.15 -2.48 -24.11
C THR A 111 4.89 -1.63 -24.16
N ASP A 112 3.73 -2.27 -24.23
CA ASP A 112 2.40 -1.68 -24.15
C ASP A 112 1.64 -2.09 -22.87
N GLU A 113 2.27 -2.94 -22.04
CA GLU A 113 1.70 -3.43 -20.78
C GLU A 113 2.82 -3.70 -19.76
N ILE A 114 2.58 -3.32 -18.50
CA ILE A 114 3.39 -3.71 -17.35
C ILE A 114 2.51 -4.38 -16.30
N ASN A 115 3.10 -5.23 -15.49
CA ASN A 115 2.47 -5.76 -14.29
C ASN A 115 2.92 -4.94 -13.08
N VAL A 116 1.96 -4.42 -12.33
CA VAL A 116 2.19 -3.75 -11.04
C VAL A 116 1.73 -4.69 -9.95
N LYS A 117 2.60 -4.94 -8.98
CA LYS A 117 2.38 -5.91 -7.91
C LYS A 117 2.60 -5.25 -6.57
N THR A 118 1.79 -5.63 -5.58
CA THR A 118 2.07 -5.42 -4.16
C THR A 118 2.13 -6.77 -3.47
N TRP A 119 3.09 -6.92 -2.55
CA TRP A 119 3.26 -8.16 -1.82
C TRP A 119 3.00 -7.90 -0.35
N THR A 120 2.13 -8.68 0.26
CA THR A 120 1.72 -8.49 1.63
C THR A 120 2.07 -9.70 2.48
N TYR A 121 2.42 -9.47 3.73
CA TYR A 121 2.65 -10.53 4.70
C TYR A 121 1.32 -11.13 5.13
N ASP A 122 1.17 -12.44 4.90
CA ASP A 122 0.04 -13.25 5.36
C ASP A 122 0.51 -14.15 6.50
N PRO A 123 0.05 -13.95 7.74
CA PRO A 123 0.52 -14.71 8.89
C PRO A 123 0.26 -16.22 8.81
N ASP A 124 -0.70 -16.63 7.96
CA ASP A 124 -1.07 -18.05 7.81
C ASP A 124 -0.27 -18.77 6.71
N VAL A 125 0.43 -18.02 5.83
CA VAL A 125 1.06 -18.57 4.62
C VAL A 125 2.51 -18.13 4.47
N THR A 126 2.84 -16.87 4.84
CA THR A 126 4.13 -16.28 4.53
C THR A 126 5.26 -16.84 5.41
N GLU A 127 6.30 -17.34 4.76
CA GLU A 127 7.60 -17.68 5.33
C GLU A 127 8.59 -16.57 4.95
N LEU A 128 9.18 -15.86 5.92
CA LEU A 128 10.00 -14.67 5.67
C LEU A 128 11.23 -14.91 4.78
N ASN A 129 11.80 -16.12 4.86
CA ASN A 129 12.94 -16.54 4.05
C ASN A 129 12.54 -17.04 2.65
N ARG A 130 11.25 -17.03 2.31
CA ARG A 130 10.70 -17.48 1.04
C ARG A 130 9.80 -16.37 0.44
N PRO A 131 10.39 -15.43 -0.31
CA PRO A 131 9.70 -14.26 -0.86
C PRO A 131 8.45 -14.58 -1.69
N GLU A 132 8.42 -15.73 -2.36
CA GLU A 132 7.29 -16.20 -3.17
C GLU A 132 6.05 -16.56 -2.35
N THR A 133 6.19 -16.75 -1.02
CA THR A 133 5.08 -17.08 -0.11
C THR A 133 4.31 -15.84 0.38
N PHE A 134 4.87 -14.65 0.19
CA PHE A 134 4.10 -13.44 0.43
C PHE A 134 2.88 -13.41 -0.49
N ARG A 135 1.80 -12.84 -0.01
CA ARG A 135 0.57 -12.74 -0.79
C ARG A 135 0.73 -11.73 -1.92
N LEU A 136 0.60 -12.23 -3.14
CA LEU A 136 0.69 -11.41 -4.34
C LEU A 136 -0.65 -10.76 -4.66
N LEU A 137 -0.65 -9.44 -4.81
CA LEU A 137 -1.72 -8.65 -5.38
C LEU A 137 -1.21 -8.06 -6.69
N LEU A 138 -1.93 -8.25 -7.79
CA LEU A 138 -1.47 -7.95 -9.14
C LEU A 138 -2.49 -7.08 -9.89
N LYS A 139 -1.97 -6.21 -10.77
CA LYS A 139 -2.74 -5.50 -11.79
C LYS A 139 -1.93 -5.39 -13.06
N GLU A 140 -2.51 -5.81 -14.19
CA GLU A 140 -2.02 -5.50 -15.52
C GLU A 140 -2.38 -4.06 -15.87
N VAL A 141 -1.39 -3.31 -16.29
CA VAL A 141 -1.52 -1.88 -16.56
C VAL A 141 -1.09 -1.58 -17.99
N PRO A 142 -2.01 -1.13 -18.85
CA PRO A 142 -1.66 -0.68 -20.19
C PRO A 142 -0.83 0.61 -20.10
N VAL A 143 0.21 0.69 -20.93
CA VAL A 143 1.12 1.84 -20.99
C VAL A 143 1.35 2.26 -22.44
N LYS A 144 1.88 3.48 -22.62
CA LYS A 144 2.30 4.00 -23.91
C LYS A 144 3.78 4.36 -23.87
N THR A 145 4.44 4.31 -25.00
CA THR A 145 5.80 4.84 -25.12
C THR A 145 5.86 6.30 -24.67
N GLY A 146 6.84 6.63 -23.82
CA GLY A 146 7.01 7.93 -23.17
C GLY A 146 6.41 7.96 -21.76
N ARG A 147 6.09 9.15 -21.27
CA ARG A 147 5.65 9.39 -19.90
C ARG A 147 4.21 8.94 -19.68
N ASN A 148 4.01 8.15 -18.64
CA ASN A 148 2.73 7.68 -18.16
C ASN A 148 2.51 8.15 -16.72
N LYS A 149 1.37 8.77 -16.45
CA LYS A 149 0.86 9.06 -15.10
C LYS A 149 -0.34 8.17 -14.88
N ILE A 150 -0.20 7.21 -13.98
CA ILE A 150 -1.14 6.11 -13.79
C ILE A 150 -1.67 6.18 -12.36
N ALA A 151 -2.98 6.02 -12.21
CA ALA A 151 -3.65 5.84 -10.92
C ALA A 151 -4.30 4.47 -10.91
N ILE A 152 -3.91 3.63 -9.97
CA ILE A 152 -4.43 2.26 -9.81
C ILE A 152 -5.26 2.23 -8.53
N PRO A 153 -6.59 2.14 -8.61
CA PRO A 153 -7.41 1.87 -7.44
C PRO A 153 -6.99 0.55 -6.78
N PHE A 154 -6.78 0.58 -5.46
CA PHE A 154 -6.26 -0.58 -4.72
C PHE A 154 -7.21 -1.78 -4.78
N GLU A 155 -8.51 -1.53 -4.93
CA GLU A 155 -9.53 -2.56 -5.13
C GLU A 155 -9.43 -3.31 -6.46
N GLN A 156 -8.68 -2.77 -7.42
CA GLN A 156 -8.43 -3.42 -8.72
C GLN A 156 -7.24 -4.38 -8.68
N LEU A 157 -6.46 -4.39 -7.60
CA LEU A 157 -5.42 -5.38 -7.39
C LEU A 157 -6.09 -6.70 -6.97
N TYR A 158 -5.75 -7.79 -7.64
CA TYR A 158 -6.32 -9.11 -7.37
C TYR A 158 -5.24 -10.13 -7.07
N ILE A 159 -5.60 -11.19 -6.36
CA ILE A 159 -4.71 -12.33 -6.10
C ILE A 159 -4.85 -13.29 -7.29
N PRO A 160 -3.80 -13.50 -8.09
CA PRO A 160 -3.90 -14.36 -9.27
C PRO A 160 -4.03 -15.85 -8.87
N ASP A 161 -4.76 -16.62 -9.69
CA ASP A 161 -5.01 -18.04 -9.44
C ASP A 161 -3.74 -18.86 -9.27
N PHE A 162 -2.71 -18.58 -10.07
CA PHE A 162 -1.44 -19.29 -9.98
C PHE A 162 -0.76 -19.14 -8.61
N TRP A 163 -0.96 -18.03 -7.88
CA TRP A 163 -0.43 -17.87 -6.54
C TRP A 163 -1.02 -18.90 -5.56
N TYR A 164 -2.35 -19.10 -5.65
CA TYR A 164 -3.02 -20.13 -4.82
C TYR A 164 -2.56 -21.54 -5.19
N ASP A 165 -2.45 -21.81 -6.49
CA ASP A 165 -2.15 -23.13 -7.01
C ASP A 165 -0.69 -23.52 -6.68
N ASN A 166 0.27 -22.60 -6.83
CA ASN A 166 1.68 -22.84 -6.52
C ASN A 166 1.95 -23.09 -5.03
N LEU A 167 1.16 -22.47 -4.16
CA LEU A 167 1.33 -22.59 -2.71
C LEU A 167 0.35 -23.58 -2.04
N GLY A 168 -0.57 -24.16 -2.79
CA GLY A 168 -1.61 -25.05 -2.25
C GLY A 168 -2.58 -24.33 -1.31
N VAL A 169 -2.74 -23.02 -1.43
CA VAL A 169 -3.60 -22.21 -0.57
C VAL A 169 -5.04 -22.24 -1.08
N LYS A 170 -6.00 -22.42 -0.18
CA LYS A 170 -7.43 -22.40 -0.55
C LYS A 170 -7.84 -20.98 -0.99
N ARG A 171 -8.56 -20.86 -2.13
CA ARG A 171 -9.10 -19.57 -2.64
C ARG A 171 -10.07 -18.86 -1.67
N SER A 172 -10.64 -19.58 -0.70
CA SER A 172 -11.44 -18.95 0.37
C SER A 172 -10.61 -18.06 1.32
N ARG A 173 -9.28 -18.22 1.34
CA ARG A 173 -8.34 -17.36 2.06
C ARG A 173 -7.89 -16.21 1.16
N ASN A 174 -8.81 -15.33 0.77
CA ASN A 174 -8.57 -14.26 -0.19
C ASN A 174 -8.35 -12.87 0.43
N ARG A 175 -8.13 -12.78 1.74
CA ARG A 175 -7.85 -11.51 2.42
C ARG A 175 -6.54 -10.90 1.91
N PRO A 176 -6.53 -9.64 1.44
CA PRO A 176 -5.35 -9.04 0.80
C PRO A 176 -4.25 -8.59 1.78
N HIS A 177 -4.51 -8.51 3.09
CA HIS A 177 -3.55 -8.09 4.14
C HIS A 177 -2.86 -6.74 3.89
N HIS A 178 -3.63 -5.73 3.45
CA HIS A 178 -3.11 -4.36 3.21
C HIS A 178 -2.48 -3.71 4.44
N GLU A 179 -2.74 -4.21 5.63
CA GLU A 179 -2.08 -3.79 6.87
C GLU A 179 -0.59 -4.16 6.97
N SER A 180 -0.07 -4.96 6.04
CA SER A 180 1.27 -5.54 6.11
C SER A 180 1.92 -5.62 4.74
N VAL A 181 2.00 -4.49 4.02
CA VAL A 181 2.62 -4.43 2.69
C VAL A 181 4.14 -4.45 2.81
N ALA A 182 4.78 -5.46 2.23
CA ALA A 182 6.21 -5.67 2.30
C ALA A 182 6.96 -5.02 1.13
N ARG A 183 6.39 -5.01 -0.08
CA ARG A 183 7.05 -4.47 -1.26
C ARG A 183 6.08 -4.14 -2.39
N VAL A 184 6.54 -3.26 -3.28
CA VAL A 184 5.92 -2.97 -4.58
C VAL A 184 6.85 -3.43 -5.67
N GLU A 185 6.29 -4.01 -6.75
CA GLU A 185 7.07 -4.44 -7.91
C GLU A 185 6.45 -3.93 -9.22
N ILE A 186 7.33 -3.68 -10.19
CA ILE A 186 6.96 -3.44 -11.59
C ILE A 186 7.69 -4.51 -12.42
N SER A 187 6.97 -5.28 -13.20
CA SER A 187 7.54 -6.34 -14.04
C SER A 187 7.01 -6.30 -15.48
N ALA A 188 7.60 -7.11 -16.34
CA ALA A 188 7.10 -7.32 -17.70
C ALA A 188 5.59 -7.67 -17.67
N GLY A 189 4.83 -7.09 -18.59
CA GLY A 189 3.47 -7.52 -18.88
C GLY A 189 3.44 -8.93 -19.47
N TRP A 190 2.29 -9.60 -19.39
CA TRP A 190 2.14 -10.97 -19.90
C TRP A 190 2.37 -11.10 -21.40
N LYS A 191 2.15 -10.00 -22.14
CA LYS A 191 2.29 -9.96 -23.61
C LYS A 191 3.66 -9.49 -24.08
N GLN A 192 4.60 -9.23 -23.15
CA GLN A 192 5.93 -8.78 -23.53
C GLN A 192 6.62 -9.81 -24.44
N PRO A 193 7.00 -9.44 -25.68
CA PRO A 193 7.70 -10.35 -26.58
C PRO A 193 9.06 -10.74 -26.03
N ARG A 194 9.40 -12.03 -26.13
CA ARG A 194 10.72 -12.55 -25.75
C ARG A 194 11.81 -11.98 -26.65
N GLY A 195 13.00 -11.83 -26.11
CA GLY A 195 14.18 -11.27 -26.81
C GLY A 195 14.09 -9.77 -27.10
N LYS A 196 12.96 -9.12 -26.83
CA LYS A 196 12.81 -7.67 -27.04
C LYS A 196 13.00 -6.90 -25.75
N ASN A 197 13.85 -5.88 -25.82
CA ASN A 197 14.07 -4.97 -24.72
C ASN A 197 12.85 -4.10 -24.46
N PHE A 198 12.53 -3.93 -23.19
CA PHE A 198 11.69 -2.84 -22.73
C PHE A 198 12.40 -2.07 -21.61
N VAL A 199 12.02 -0.83 -21.43
CA VAL A 199 12.60 0.08 -20.45
C VAL A 199 11.49 0.70 -19.63
N VAL A 200 11.69 0.77 -18.31
CA VAL A 200 10.85 1.54 -17.38
C VAL A 200 11.76 2.44 -16.57
N ASN A 201 11.54 3.75 -16.67
CA ASN A 201 12.17 4.73 -15.82
C ASN A 201 11.16 5.25 -14.82
N VAL A 202 11.39 4.99 -13.55
CA VAL A 202 10.49 5.38 -12.47
C VAL A 202 10.93 6.72 -11.90
N ARG A 203 10.04 7.72 -11.92
CA ARG A 203 10.22 9.05 -11.34
C ARG A 203 9.58 9.16 -9.98
N GLU A 204 8.39 8.60 -9.85
CA GLU A 204 7.63 8.64 -8.60
C GLU A 204 6.71 7.43 -8.50
N ILE A 205 6.65 6.88 -7.31
CA ILE A 205 5.60 5.96 -6.87
C ILE A 205 5.07 6.52 -5.55
N SER A 206 3.77 6.73 -5.47
CA SER A 206 3.13 7.20 -4.26
C SER A 206 1.79 6.50 -4.04
N VAL A 207 1.33 6.50 -2.81
CA VAL A 207 -0.01 6.01 -2.45
C VAL A 207 -0.80 7.12 -1.79
N SER A 208 -2.10 7.11 -1.99
CA SER A 208 -2.99 7.98 -1.23
C SER A 208 -4.17 7.21 -0.66
N GLY A 209 -4.78 7.78 0.35
CA GLY A 209 -5.90 7.17 1.00
C GLY A 209 -6.60 8.13 1.95
N VAL A 210 -7.54 7.59 2.71
CA VAL A 210 -8.38 8.34 3.64
C VAL A 210 -7.70 8.44 4.99
N SER A 211 -7.53 9.67 5.49
CA SER A 211 -7.04 9.92 6.84
C SER A 211 -8.16 9.77 7.86
N ASN A 212 -7.90 9.02 8.92
CA ASN A 212 -8.80 8.90 10.07
C ASN A 212 -8.58 10.00 11.13
N ARG A 213 -7.73 11.01 10.87
CA ARG A 213 -7.39 12.05 11.84
C ARG A 213 -8.61 12.82 12.31
N ASN A 214 -9.43 13.30 11.37
CA ASN A 214 -10.64 14.05 11.70
C ASN A 214 -11.65 13.21 12.49
N TYR A 215 -11.77 11.91 12.16
CA TYR A 215 -12.59 10.96 12.91
C TYR A 215 -12.06 10.77 14.35
N GLY A 216 -10.76 10.62 14.52
CA GLY A 216 -10.13 10.51 15.82
C GLY A 216 -10.38 11.75 16.71
N ILE A 217 -10.21 12.96 16.13
CA ILE A 217 -10.51 14.23 16.82
C ILE A 217 -11.99 14.31 17.22
N PHE A 218 -12.88 13.93 16.31
CA PHE A 218 -14.31 13.90 16.58
C PHE A 218 -14.67 12.97 17.76
N LEU A 219 -14.17 11.74 17.74
CA LEU A 219 -14.38 10.78 18.84
C LEU A 219 -13.85 11.31 20.17
N PHE A 220 -12.66 11.93 20.16
CA PHE A 220 -12.09 12.51 21.37
C PHE A 220 -12.94 13.65 21.94
N MET A 221 -13.49 14.52 21.07
CA MET A 221 -14.39 15.59 21.52
C MET A 221 -15.70 15.03 22.11
N ILE A 222 -16.31 14.03 21.47
CA ILE A 222 -17.54 13.38 21.98
C ILE A 222 -17.27 12.70 23.33
N LEU A 223 -16.16 11.99 23.46
CA LEU A 223 -15.77 11.35 24.73
C LEU A 223 -15.57 12.39 25.84
N GLY A 224 -14.92 13.52 25.54
CA GLY A 224 -14.77 14.63 26.48
C GLY A 224 -16.09 15.20 26.95
N LEU A 225 -17.04 15.40 26.02
CA LEU A 225 -18.42 15.87 26.40
C LEU A 225 -19.12 14.84 27.27
N MET A 226 -18.99 13.55 27.01
CA MET A 226 -19.57 12.48 27.86
C MET A 226 -18.98 12.48 29.27
N ILE A 227 -17.65 12.62 29.41
CA ILE A 227 -16.99 12.68 30.73
C ILE A 227 -17.51 13.87 31.53
N VAL A 228 -17.61 15.06 30.91
CA VAL A 228 -18.20 16.26 31.56
C VAL A 228 -19.64 16.03 31.97
N ALA A 229 -20.45 15.37 31.15
CA ALA A 229 -21.84 15.07 31.46
C ALA A 229 -21.99 14.13 32.68
N ILE A 230 -21.14 13.10 32.75
CA ILE A 230 -21.10 12.12 33.85
C ILE A 230 -20.61 12.78 35.13
N GLY A 231 -19.50 13.54 35.08
CA GLY A 231 -18.96 14.23 36.26
C GLY A 231 -19.95 15.20 36.88
N ARG A 232 -20.83 15.83 36.09
CA ARG A 232 -21.90 16.68 36.59
C ARG A 232 -23.07 15.92 37.22
N ARG A 233 -23.22 14.62 36.94
CA ARG A 233 -24.23 13.76 37.61
C ARG A 233 -23.81 13.36 39.03
N HIS A 234 -22.51 13.28 39.27
CA HIS A 234 -21.97 12.89 40.57
C HIS A 234 -21.04 14.00 41.10
N PRO A 235 -21.64 15.12 41.64
CA PRO A 235 -20.79 16.10 42.31
C PRO A 235 -20.15 15.43 43.51
N VAL A 236 -18.84 15.54 43.60
CA VAL A 236 -18.08 15.08 44.77
C VAL A 236 -18.67 15.77 45.99
N LYS A 237 -19.22 15.01 46.94
CA LYS A 237 -19.62 15.55 48.22
C LYS A 237 -18.34 15.95 48.93
N GLU A 238 -18.09 17.27 49.04
CA GLU A 238 -17.08 17.77 49.95
C GLU A 238 -17.42 17.28 51.34
N HIS A 239 -16.57 16.43 51.88
CA HIS A 239 -16.63 16.03 53.29
C HIS A 239 -16.10 17.23 54.09
N ASN A 240 -17.02 18.14 54.48
CA ASN A 240 -16.72 19.13 55.47
C ASN A 240 -16.56 18.41 56.81
N GLU A 241 -15.37 17.98 57.14
CA GLU A 241 -14.94 17.74 58.52
C GLU A 241 -14.88 19.11 59.21
N LYS A 242 -15.93 19.42 59.97
CA LYS A 242 -15.85 20.45 61.00
C LYS A 242 -15.47 19.76 62.28
N GLU A 243 -14.22 20.00 62.73
CA GLU A 243 -13.85 19.95 64.13
C GLU A 243 -14.43 21.15 64.86
#